data_162a421d4a7e221423831e1b0effb20d
#
_entry.id   162a421d4a7e221423831e1b0effb20d
#
_cell.length_a   1.000
_cell.length_b   1.000
_cell.length_c   1.000
_cell.angle_alpha   90.00
_cell.angle_beta   90.00
_cell.angle_gamma   90.00
#
_symmetry.space_group_name_H-M   'P 1'
#
loop_
_entity.id
_entity.type
_entity.pdbx_description
1 polymer ?
#
loop_
_entity_poly.entity_id
_entity_poly.type
_entity_poly.pdbx_seq_one_letter_code
_entity_poly.pdbx_strand_id
1 'polypeptide(L)'
;MSVRRISLVIAVFWAIFTVPAGAQVKLGDVVAENGYDWMLGKWAATDDNGQKVELEYKWILDKYAMSVNVTIGDFKYHGLIMGVPSREEIIQVGADNMGGTWNGTWGEDYEGAVNRNKRLDADGTMETMDMVFIKVDNNSFKVKQYPVDDSGYRGSEARGETTFKRQKEEAAKTSAKGAELEGTWVGADAGGYGGQWTFVISKDKVEVKGPESAYYAGTMNFNNNMSPKQIDFKIEKCSMPEYIGETSLSIYKLQGNKLTIAASEPGSMYRPGFFDSTGGVMLFSLTKR
;
A
#
# COMPACT_ATOMS: atom_id res chain seq x y z
N MET A 1 -40.00 -44.09 -17.15
CA MET A 1 -39.18 -42.95 -17.56
C MET A 1 -38.38 -42.49 -16.36
N SER A 2 -37.07 -42.82 -16.34
CA SER A 2 -36.18 -42.54 -15.23
C SER A 2 -35.47 -41.22 -15.52
N VAL A 3 -35.71 -40.21 -14.68
CA VAL A 3 -35.01 -38.92 -14.75
C VAL A 3 -33.67 -39.08 -14.04
N ARG A 4 -32.60 -39.17 -14.81
CA ARG A 4 -31.24 -39.14 -14.29
C ARG A 4 -30.96 -37.72 -13.77
N ARG A 5 -30.79 -37.59 -12.46
CA ARG A 5 -30.22 -36.39 -11.83
C ARG A 5 -28.73 -36.34 -12.19
N ILE A 6 -28.36 -35.36 -12.98
CA ILE A 6 -26.95 -35.02 -13.23
C ILE A 6 -26.53 -34.18 -12.03
N SER A 7 -25.77 -34.80 -11.12
CA SER A 7 -25.06 -34.08 -10.08
C SER A 7 -23.86 -33.41 -10.74
N LEU A 8 -23.94 -32.10 -10.91
CA LEU A 8 -22.81 -31.27 -11.33
C LEU A 8 -21.85 -31.18 -10.12
N VAL A 9 -20.82 -32.00 -10.13
CA VAL A 9 -19.70 -31.86 -9.19
C VAL A 9 -18.90 -30.64 -9.64
N ILE A 10 -19.06 -29.54 -8.92
CA ILE A 10 -18.17 -28.38 -9.07
C ILE A 10 -16.83 -28.82 -8.46
N ALA A 11 -15.92 -29.20 -9.35
CA ALA A 11 -14.52 -29.39 -8.98
C ALA A 11 -13.92 -28.00 -8.76
N VAL A 12 -13.86 -27.58 -7.49
CA VAL A 12 -13.02 -26.46 -7.09
C VAL A 12 -11.59 -26.92 -7.33
N PHE A 13 -10.94 -26.33 -8.33
CA PHE A 13 -9.51 -26.53 -8.58
C PHE A 13 -8.74 -25.88 -7.43
N TRP A 14 -8.48 -26.64 -6.37
CA TRP A 14 -7.48 -26.33 -5.38
C TRP A 14 -6.12 -26.54 -6.02
N ALA A 15 -5.44 -25.49 -6.38
CA ALA A 15 -4.00 -25.57 -6.61
C ALA A 15 -3.36 -25.91 -5.27
N ILE A 16 -3.00 -27.19 -5.09
CA ILE A 16 -2.27 -27.67 -3.91
C ILE A 16 -0.86 -27.08 -4.01
N PHE A 17 -0.66 -25.92 -3.38
CA PHE A 17 0.68 -25.39 -3.17
C PHE A 17 1.36 -26.26 -2.13
N THR A 18 2.20 -27.20 -2.55
CA THR A 18 3.19 -27.84 -1.66
C THR A 18 4.27 -26.81 -1.35
N VAL A 19 4.02 -25.96 -0.37
CA VAL A 19 5.02 -25.05 0.17
C VAL A 19 5.98 -25.87 1.02
N PRO A 20 7.30 -25.86 0.76
CA PRO A 20 8.25 -26.52 1.63
C PRO A 20 8.13 -25.94 3.04
N ALA A 21 8.11 -26.80 4.07
CA ALA A 21 8.02 -26.41 5.47
C ALA A 21 9.14 -25.42 5.80
N GLY A 22 8.77 -24.11 5.95
CA GLY A 22 9.71 -23.03 6.22
C GLY A 22 9.66 -21.85 5.23
N ALA A 23 9.06 -21.97 4.05
CA ALA A 23 8.89 -20.84 3.14
C ALA A 23 7.65 -20.04 3.53
N GLN A 24 7.87 -18.83 4.03
CA GLN A 24 6.78 -17.89 4.32
C GLN A 24 6.27 -17.30 3.01
N VAL A 25 5.06 -17.69 2.57
CA VAL A 25 4.45 -17.17 1.34
C VAL A 25 4.05 -15.72 1.58
N LYS A 26 4.55 -14.82 0.75
CA LYS A 26 4.14 -13.41 0.79
C LYS A 26 2.78 -13.25 0.12
N LEU A 27 1.90 -12.46 0.72
CA LEU A 27 0.63 -12.10 0.07
C LEU A 27 0.86 -11.50 -1.33
N GLY A 28 1.96 -10.75 -1.51
CA GLY A 28 2.33 -10.16 -2.78
C GLY A 28 2.57 -11.17 -3.89
N ASP A 29 3.15 -12.31 -3.57
CA ASP A 29 3.40 -13.38 -4.54
C ASP A 29 2.07 -14.02 -4.95
N VAL A 30 1.18 -14.30 -3.98
CA VAL A 30 -0.17 -14.83 -4.24
C VAL A 30 -0.99 -13.89 -5.13
N VAL A 31 -0.97 -12.59 -4.83
CA VAL A 31 -1.70 -11.57 -5.61
C VAL A 31 -1.17 -11.48 -7.04
N ALA A 32 0.16 -11.54 -7.23
CA ALA A 32 0.81 -11.50 -8.53
C ALA A 32 0.52 -12.75 -9.36
N GLU A 33 0.65 -13.95 -8.76
CA GLU A 33 0.39 -15.23 -9.43
C GLU A 33 -1.06 -15.36 -9.91
N ASN A 34 -2.00 -14.81 -9.16
CA ASN A 34 -3.43 -14.79 -9.54
C ASN A 34 -3.84 -13.57 -10.37
N GLY A 35 -2.89 -12.69 -10.73
CA GLY A 35 -3.12 -11.56 -11.63
C GLY A 35 -3.95 -10.43 -11.02
N TYR A 36 -3.96 -10.26 -9.69
CA TYR A 36 -4.71 -9.22 -8.98
C TYR A 36 -3.90 -7.96 -8.65
N ASP A 37 -2.67 -7.82 -9.13
CA ASP A 37 -1.83 -6.63 -8.96
C ASP A 37 -2.50 -5.33 -9.43
N TRP A 38 -3.45 -5.45 -10.37
CA TRP A 38 -4.21 -4.30 -10.87
C TRP A 38 -5.02 -3.60 -9.78
N MET A 39 -5.37 -4.27 -8.68
CA MET A 39 -6.11 -3.66 -7.57
C MET A 39 -5.30 -2.57 -6.86
N LEU A 40 -3.98 -2.64 -6.89
CA LEU A 40 -3.10 -1.69 -6.21
C LEU A 40 -3.28 -0.26 -6.71
N GLY A 41 -3.09 0.69 -5.80
CA GLY A 41 -3.12 2.12 -6.08
C GLY A 41 -4.41 2.80 -5.63
N LYS A 42 -4.64 4.01 -6.15
CA LYS A 42 -5.77 4.87 -5.80
C LYS A 42 -6.84 4.83 -6.86
N TRP A 43 -8.06 4.73 -6.41
CA TRP A 43 -9.25 4.62 -7.23
C TRP A 43 -10.32 5.58 -6.76
N ALA A 44 -11.13 6.08 -7.66
CA ALA A 44 -12.32 6.85 -7.31
C ALA A 44 -13.52 6.43 -8.16
N ALA A 45 -14.67 6.59 -7.54
CA ALA A 45 -15.97 6.38 -8.15
C ALA A 45 -16.92 7.48 -7.65
N THR A 46 -18.12 7.46 -8.22
CA THR A 46 -19.28 8.18 -7.67
C THR A 46 -20.34 7.14 -7.41
N ASP A 47 -20.91 7.13 -6.22
CA ASP A 47 -22.01 6.22 -5.89
C ASP A 47 -23.34 6.70 -6.48
N ASP A 48 -24.41 5.90 -6.29
CA ASP A 48 -25.74 6.19 -6.81
C ASP A 48 -26.37 7.46 -6.20
N ASN A 49 -25.83 7.94 -5.07
CA ASN A 49 -26.25 9.18 -4.40
C ASN A 49 -25.44 10.40 -4.86
N GLY A 50 -24.50 10.22 -5.79
CA GLY A 50 -23.62 11.27 -6.27
C GLY A 50 -22.44 11.57 -5.33
N GLN A 51 -22.22 10.75 -4.30
CA GLN A 51 -21.10 10.94 -3.39
C GLN A 51 -19.83 10.35 -3.99
N LYS A 52 -18.71 11.05 -3.80
CA LYS A 52 -17.39 10.56 -4.18
C LYS A 52 -16.98 9.42 -3.27
N VAL A 53 -16.58 8.31 -3.88
CA VAL A 53 -15.99 7.14 -3.21
C VAL A 53 -14.51 7.10 -3.58
N GLU A 54 -13.64 7.11 -2.60
CA GLU A 54 -12.20 6.92 -2.78
C GLU A 54 -11.79 5.59 -2.16
N LEU A 55 -10.96 4.84 -2.89
CA LEU A 55 -10.45 3.55 -2.46
C LEU A 55 -8.95 3.49 -2.75
N GLU A 56 -8.17 3.05 -1.78
CA GLU A 56 -6.73 2.85 -1.94
C GLU A 56 -6.30 1.50 -1.41
N TYR A 57 -5.57 0.76 -2.26
CA TYR A 57 -4.84 -0.45 -1.86
C TYR A 57 -3.34 -0.20 -1.94
N LYS A 58 -2.63 -0.51 -0.85
CA LYS A 58 -1.19 -0.27 -0.76
C LYS A 58 -0.48 -1.40 -0.03
N TRP A 59 0.64 -1.88 -0.59
CA TRP A 59 1.51 -2.82 0.09
C TRP A 59 2.10 -2.23 1.37
N ILE A 60 2.16 -3.06 2.40
CA ILE A 60 2.85 -2.81 3.66
C ILE A 60 3.62 -4.08 4.06
N LEU A 61 4.55 -3.97 5.04
CA LEU A 61 5.32 -5.11 5.56
C LEU A 61 5.94 -5.97 4.43
N ASP A 62 6.67 -5.34 3.51
CA ASP A 62 7.36 -6.02 2.41
C ASP A 62 6.47 -6.96 1.58
N LYS A 63 5.23 -6.55 1.32
CA LYS A 63 4.18 -7.31 0.63
C LYS A 63 3.65 -8.53 1.41
N TYR A 64 3.92 -8.66 2.71
CA TYR A 64 3.25 -9.64 3.56
C TYR A 64 1.81 -9.24 3.89
N ALA A 65 1.52 -7.94 3.86
CA ALA A 65 0.18 -7.41 4.05
C ALA A 65 -0.09 -6.24 3.11
N MET A 66 -1.38 -5.95 2.93
CA MET A 66 -1.88 -4.81 2.16
C MET A 66 -2.80 -3.98 3.06
N SER A 67 -2.66 -2.67 3.05
CA SER A 67 -3.66 -1.77 3.62
C SER A 67 -4.74 -1.46 2.61
N VAL A 68 -5.97 -1.32 3.08
CA VAL A 68 -7.10 -0.83 2.32
C VAL A 68 -7.73 0.36 3.04
N ASN A 69 -7.95 1.45 2.31
CA ASN A 69 -8.61 2.65 2.80
C ASN A 69 -9.81 2.95 1.92
N VAL A 70 -10.95 3.24 2.53
CA VAL A 70 -12.16 3.70 1.84
C VAL A 70 -12.63 5.00 2.46
N THR A 71 -13.00 5.97 1.62
CA THR A 71 -13.62 7.22 2.05
C THR A 71 -14.87 7.48 1.21
N ILE A 72 -16.01 7.75 1.87
CA ILE A 72 -17.29 8.11 1.24
C ILE A 72 -17.88 9.27 2.05
N GLY A 73 -17.76 10.50 1.56
CA GLY A 73 -18.12 11.67 2.36
C GLY A 73 -17.36 11.69 3.68
N ASP A 74 -18.09 11.67 4.81
CA ASP A 74 -17.51 11.65 6.15
C ASP A 74 -17.19 10.23 6.65
N PHE A 75 -17.70 9.19 5.99
CA PHE A 75 -17.36 7.80 6.32
C PHE A 75 -15.92 7.48 5.91
N LYS A 76 -15.18 6.86 6.82
CA LYS A 76 -13.81 6.38 6.59
C LYS A 76 -13.64 4.98 7.15
N TYR A 77 -13.08 4.12 6.34
CA TYR A 77 -12.71 2.77 6.73
C TYR A 77 -11.21 2.56 6.52
N HIS A 78 -10.58 1.88 7.45
CA HIS A 78 -9.22 1.39 7.32
C HIS A 78 -9.15 -0.08 7.67
N GLY A 79 -8.50 -0.87 6.80
CA GLY A 79 -8.33 -2.30 6.99
C GLY A 79 -6.98 -2.81 6.56
N LEU A 80 -6.70 -4.05 6.96
CA LEU A 80 -5.51 -4.82 6.62
C LEU A 80 -5.95 -6.12 5.94
N ILE A 81 -5.29 -6.45 4.84
CA ILE A 81 -5.42 -7.72 4.13
C ILE A 81 -4.13 -8.49 4.34
N MET A 82 -4.23 -9.73 4.77
CA MET A 82 -3.08 -10.58 5.08
C MET A 82 -3.35 -12.04 4.78
N GLY A 83 -2.30 -12.79 4.42
CA GLY A 83 -2.37 -14.23 4.30
C GLY A 83 -2.28 -14.92 5.67
N VAL A 84 -3.02 -16.00 5.85
CA VAL A 84 -2.95 -16.90 7.00
C VAL A 84 -2.54 -18.28 6.50
N PRO A 85 -1.23 -18.56 6.33
CA PRO A 85 -0.74 -19.78 5.66
C PRO A 85 -1.25 -21.08 6.29
N SER A 86 -1.38 -21.11 7.62
CA SER A 86 -1.88 -22.31 8.34
C SER A 86 -3.35 -22.65 8.05
N ARG A 87 -4.11 -21.74 7.43
CA ARG A 87 -5.50 -21.93 7.04
C ARG A 87 -5.71 -21.82 5.54
N GLU A 88 -4.64 -21.54 4.79
CA GLU A 88 -4.69 -21.27 3.35
C GLU A 88 -5.72 -20.19 2.99
N GLU A 89 -5.83 -19.17 3.84
CA GLU A 89 -6.81 -18.10 3.71
C GLU A 89 -6.13 -16.74 3.53
N ILE A 90 -6.79 -15.84 2.80
CA ILE A 90 -6.50 -14.41 2.81
C ILE A 90 -7.64 -13.75 3.56
N ILE A 91 -7.30 -13.06 4.65
CA ILE A 91 -8.28 -12.38 5.50
C ILE A 91 -8.15 -10.87 5.37
N GLN A 92 -9.25 -10.19 5.65
CA GLN A 92 -9.30 -8.75 5.82
C GLN A 92 -9.91 -8.42 7.17
N VAL A 93 -9.27 -7.51 7.91
CA VAL A 93 -9.80 -6.99 9.18
C VAL A 93 -9.70 -5.47 9.16
N GLY A 94 -10.64 -4.78 9.77
CA GLY A 94 -10.62 -3.34 9.80
C GLY A 94 -11.68 -2.73 10.71
N ALA A 95 -11.68 -1.39 10.74
CA ALA A 95 -12.64 -0.61 11.48
C ALA A 95 -13.02 0.66 10.71
N ASP A 96 -14.18 1.21 10.99
CA ASP A 96 -14.63 2.48 10.46
C ASP A 96 -14.76 3.56 11.56
N ASN A 97 -14.85 4.80 11.14
CA ASN A 97 -14.96 5.96 12.04
C ASN A 97 -16.36 6.14 12.65
N MET A 98 -17.28 5.22 12.37
CA MET A 98 -18.62 5.17 12.98
C MET A 98 -18.70 4.12 14.10
N GLY A 99 -17.58 3.46 14.43
CA GLY A 99 -17.47 2.43 15.46
C GLY A 99 -17.75 1.02 14.97
N GLY A 100 -17.93 0.83 13.67
CA GLY A 100 -18.08 -0.49 13.07
C GLY A 100 -16.75 -1.23 12.94
N THR A 101 -16.81 -2.56 13.09
CA THR A 101 -15.69 -3.47 12.82
C THR A 101 -16.00 -4.38 11.65
N TRP A 102 -14.96 -4.73 10.90
CA TRP A 102 -15.08 -5.47 9.65
C TRP A 102 -14.16 -6.68 9.68
N ASN A 103 -14.72 -7.84 9.31
CA ASN A 103 -13.96 -9.07 9.13
C ASN A 103 -14.38 -9.73 7.82
N GLY A 104 -13.40 -10.13 7.01
CA GLY A 104 -13.68 -10.76 5.73
C GLY A 104 -12.66 -11.80 5.34
N THR A 105 -13.04 -12.62 4.38
CA THR A 105 -12.16 -13.54 3.67
C THR A 105 -12.17 -13.22 2.19
N TRP A 106 -11.02 -13.36 1.55
CA TRP A 106 -10.87 -13.21 0.11
C TRP A 106 -10.86 -14.57 -0.58
N GLY A 107 -11.52 -14.62 -1.70
CA GLY A 107 -11.54 -15.76 -2.61
C GLY A 107 -11.80 -15.26 -4.02
N GLU A 108 -12.18 -16.15 -4.91
CA GLU A 108 -12.59 -15.80 -6.28
C GLU A 108 -13.80 -16.64 -6.71
N ASP A 109 -14.52 -16.14 -7.69
CA ASP A 109 -15.54 -16.87 -8.41
C ASP A 109 -15.38 -16.61 -9.93
N TYR A 110 -16.37 -17.01 -10.71
CA TYR A 110 -16.35 -16.86 -12.17
C TYR A 110 -16.37 -15.39 -12.66
N GLU A 111 -16.74 -14.44 -11.80
CA GLU A 111 -16.74 -13.00 -12.14
C GLU A 111 -15.43 -12.30 -11.76
N GLY A 112 -14.74 -12.73 -10.70
CA GLY A 112 -13.51 -12.11 -10.23
C GLY A 112 -13.18 -12.37 -8.77
N ALA A 113 -12.38 -11.47 -8.17
CA ALA A 113 -12.06 -11.56 -6.75
C ALA A 113 -13.28 -11.26 -5.89
N VAL A 114 -13.48 -12.04 -4.86
CA VAL A 114 -14.61 -11.90 -3.92
C VAL A 114 -14.07 -11.64 -2.52
N ASN A 115 -14.55 -10.57 -1.91
CA ASN A 115 -14.36 -10.35 -0.49
C ASN A 115 -15.70 -10.58 0.23
N ARG A 116 -15.81 -11.66 0.98
CA ARG A 116 -16.94 -11.90 1.88
C ARG A 116 -16.68 -11.18 3.19
N ASN A 117 -17.38 -10.10 3.41
CA ASN A 117 -17.23 -9.22 4.56
C ASN A 117 -18.39 -9.33 5.54
N LYS A 118 -18.05 -9.35 6.83
CA LYS A 118 -19.00 -9.19 7.93
C LYS A 118 -18.72 -7.87 8.62
N ARG A 119 -19.71 -7.01 8.68
CA ARG A 119 -19.69 -5.76 9.43
C ARG A 119 -20.48 -5.95 10.71
N LEU A 120 -19.89 -5.56 11.83
CA LEU A 120 -20.57 -5.43 13.11
C LEU A 120 -20.62 -3.94 13.46
N ASP A 121 -21.80 -3.35 13.46
CA ASP A 121 -22.03 -1.96 13.81
C ASP A 121 -21.90 -1.70 15.32
N ALA A 122 -21.76 -0.44 15.70
CA ALA A 122 -21.65 -0.02 17.09
C ALA A 122 -22.88 -0.40 17.96
N ASP A 123 -24.05 -0.57 17.35
CA ASP A 123 -25.28 -1.01 18.00
C ASP A 123 -25.41 -2.54 18.12
N GLY A 124 -24.46 -3.30 17.59
CA GLY A 124 -24.45 -4.76 17.57
C GLY A 124 -25.14 -5.39 16.36
N THR A 125 -25.65 -4.59 15.43
CA THR A 125 -26.21 -5.10 14.17
C THR A 125 -25.10 -5.71 13.32
N MET A 126 -25.33 -6.91 12.77
CA MET A 126 -24.37 -7.60 11.91
C MET A 126 -24.94 -7.72 10.49
N GLU A 127 -24.12 -7.35 9.52
CA GLU A 127 -24.43 -7.54 8.10
C GLU A 127 -23.31 -8.32 7.41
N THR A 128 -23.68 -9.25 6.52
CA THR A 128 -22.74 -10.00 5.69
C THR A 128 -22.98 -9.66 4.22
N MET A 129 -21.92 -9.33 3.50
CA MET A 129 -21.95 -8.99 2.09
C MET A 129 -20.81 -9.67 1.33
N ASP A 130 -21.07 -10.08 0.10
CA ASP A 130 -20.04 -10.41 -0.88
C ASP A 130 -19.78 -9.19 -1.76
N MET A 131 -18.54 -8.73 -1.75
CA MET A 131 -18.07 -7.69 -2.66
C MET A 131 -17.27 -8.36 -3.78
N VAL A 132 -17.77 -8.28 -5.01
CA VAL A 132 -17.15 -8.91 -6.19
C VAL A 132 -16.44 -7.86 -7.00
N PHE A 133 -15.14 -8.02 -7.17
CA PHE A 133 -14.23 -7.09 -7.85
C PHE A 133 -13.94 -7.61 -9.26
N ILE A 134 -14.41 -6.90 -10.28
CA ILE A 134 -14.38 -7.31 -11.68
C ILE A 134 -13.47 -6.35 -12.46
N LYS A 135 -12.35 -6.83 -12.94
CA LYS A 135 -11.46 -6.03 -13.79
C LYS A 135 -12.15 -5.71 -15.11
N VAL A 136 -12.25 -4.43 -15.46
CA VAL A 136 -12.72 -3.98 -16.79
C VAL A 136 -11.53 -3.75 -17.70
N ASP A 137 -10.55 -2.97 -17.24
CA ASP A 137 -9.27 -2.72 -17.93
C ASP A 137 -8.18 -2.35 -16.90
N ASN A 138 -7.03 -1.83 -17.35
CA ASN A 138 -5.93 -1.46 -16.46
C ASN A 138 -6.22 -0.20 -15.61
N ASN A 139 -7.27 0.55 -15.97
CA ASN A 139 -7.61 1.83 -15.34
C ASN A 139 -9.04 1.86 -14.78
N SER A 140 -9.76 0.75 -14.88
CA SER A 140 -11.12 0.65 -14.34
C SER A 140 -11.47 -0.76 -13.89
N PHE A 141 -12.26 -0.85 -12.83
CA PHE A 141 -12.90 -2.07 -12.36
C PHE A 141 -14.27 -1.76 -11.76
N LYS A 142 -15.07 -2.80 -11.62
CA LYS A 142 -16.40 -2.73 -11.00
C LYS A 142 -16.38 -3.45 -9.67
N VAL A 143 -17.16 -2.96 -8.73
CA VAL A 143 -17.50 -3.67 -7.49
C VAL A 143 -19.01 -3.88 -7.49
N LYS A 144 -19.43 -5.14 -7.43
CA LYS A 144 -20.82 -5.53 -7.17
C LYS A 144 -20.96 -5.94 -5.71
N GLN A 145 -22.06 -5.54 -5.09
CA GLN A 145 -22.36 -5.84 -3.69
C GLN A 145 -23.57 -6.76 -3.63
N TYR A 146 -23.38 -7.94 -3.06
CA TYR A 146 -24.45 -8.93 -2.91
C TYR A 146 -24.74 -9.16 -1.42
N PRO A 147 -26.00 -9.18 -1.01
CA PRO A 147 -26.36 -9.60 0.34
C PRO A 147 -26.03 -11.08 0.52
N VAL A 148 -25.65 -11.44 1.74
CA VAL A 148 -25.47 -12.85 2.14
C VAL A 148 -26.43 -13.11 3.29
N ASP A 149 -27.23 -14.17 3.17
CA ASP A 149 -28.20 -14.53 4.21
C ASP A 149 -27.52 -15.24 5.42
N ASP A 150 -28.31 -15.49 6.45
CA ASP A 150 -27.83 -16.14 7.69
C ASP A 150 -27.32 -17.58 7.47
N SER A 151 -27.74 -18.21 6.36
CA SER A 151 -27.25 -19.54 5.95
C SER A 151 -25.96 -19.47 5.13
N GLY A 152 -25.44 -18.27 4.85
CA GLY A 152 -24.23 -18.00 4.10
C GLY A 152 -24.40 -18.03 2.57
N TYR A 153 -25.63 -18.03 2.07
CA TYR A 153 -25.90 -17.98 0.62
C TYR A 153 -25.92 -16.55 0.12
N ARG A 154 -25.21 -16.33 -1.00
CA ARG A 154 -25.23 -15.04 -1.72
C ARG A 154 -26.57 -14.86 -2.41
N GLY A 155 -27.15 -13.67 -2.31
CA GLY A 155 -28.31 -13.27 -3.10
C GLY A 155 -28.02 -13.35 -4.61
N SER A 156 -29.04 -13.60 -5.40
CA SER A 156 -28.94 -13.71 -6.86
C SER A 156 -28.75 -12.36 -7.56
N GLU A 157 -29.14 -11.27 -6.92
CA GLU A 157 -29.07 -9.92 -7.47
C GLU A 157 -28.16 -9.03 -6.63
N ALA A 158 -27.34 -8.24 -7.30
CA ALA A 158 -26.52 -7.24 -6.62
C ALA A 158 -27.40 -6.10 -6.10
N ARG A 159 -27.16 -5.64 -4.87
CA ARG A 159 -27.79 -4.44 -4.30
C ARG A 159 -27.26 -3.15 -4.91
N GLY A 160 -26.05 -3.20 -5.45
CA GLY A 160 -25.39 -2.05 -6.08
C GLY A 160 -24.19 -2.47 -6.92
N GLU A 161 -23.86 -1.65 -7.89
CA GLU A 161 -22.68 -1.78 -8.74
C GLU A 161 -21.99 -0.43 -8.83
N THR A 162 -20.71 -0.36 -8.50
CA THR A 162 -19.93 0.86 -8.56
C THR A 162 -18.71 0.66 -9.47
N THR A 163 -18.53 1.55 -10.44
CA THR A 163 -17.36 1.52 -11.34
C THR A 163 -16.29 2.48 -10.84
N PHE A 164 -15.16 1.93 -10.48
CA PHE A 164 -13.98 2.67 -10.05
C PHE A 164 -13.05 2.98 -11.22
N LYS A 165 -12.50 4.18 -11.23
CA LYS A 165 -11.48 4.63 -12.17
C LYS A 165 -10.18 4.88 -11.42
N ARG A 166 -9.07 4.42 -11.99
CA ARG A 166 -7.74 4.68 -11.43
C ARG A 166 -7.50 6.18 -11.37
N GLN A 167 -7.17 6.63 -10.18
CA GLN A 167 -6.67 7.98 -10.04
C GLN A 167 -5.23 7.99 -10.53
N LYS A 168 -4.95 8.80 -11.53
CA LYS A 168 -3.55 9.13 -11.81
C LYS A 168 -3.01 9.69 -10.51
N GLU A 169 -1.92 9.12 -10.00
CA GLU A 169 -1.13 9.91 -9.06
C GLU A 169 -0.91 11.23 -9.78
N GLU A 170 -1.55 12.29 -9.27
CA GLU A 170 -1.13 13.62 -9.67
C GLU A 170 0.35 13.62 -9.35
N ALA A 171 1.18 13.64 -10.38
CA ALA A 171 2.61 13.89 -10.24
C ALA A 171 2.65 15.10 -9.35
N ALA A 172 3.03 14.89 -8.08
CA ALA A 172 2.83 15.87 -7.00
C ALA A 172 3.30 17.17 -7.57
N LYS A 173 2.36 18.10 -7.75
CA LYS A 173 2.66 19.40 -8.39
C LYS A 173 3.95 19.85 -7.75
N THR A 174 5.01 19.92 -8.53
CA THR A 174 6.36 20.28 -8.13
C THR A 174 6.36 21.77 -7.82
N SER A 175 5.46 22.15 -6.92
CA SER A 175 5.32 23.52 -6.47
C SER A 175 5.73 23.59 -5.02
N ALA A 176 6.87 24.19 -4.77
CA ALA A 176 7.33 24.68 -3.45
C ALA A 176 7.42 23.65 -2.30
N LYS A 177 7.31 22.35 -2.55
CA LYS A 177 7.22 21.32 -1.48
C LYS A 177 8.53 21.00 -0.79
N GLY A 178 9.67 21.40 -1.36
CA GLY A 178 10.99 21.24 -0.75
C GLY A 178 11.58 22.55 -0.23
N ALA A 179 10.90 23.69 -0.38
CA ALA A 179 11.44 25.00 0.02
C ALA A 179 11.80 25.08 1.51
N GLU A 180 11.08 24.36 2.36
CA GLU A 180 11.40 24.27 3.80
C GLU A 180 12.74 23.54 4.07
N LEU A 181 13.17 22.69 3.13
CA LEU A 181 14.42 21.94 3.22
C LEU A 181 15.58 22.58 2.47
N GLU A 182 15.35 23.66 1.72
CA GLU A 182 16.43 24.36 1.00
C GLU A 182 17.52 24.85 1.93
N GLY A 183 18.76 24.68 1.53
CA GLY A 183 19.94 25.09 2.27
C GLY A 183 20.93 23.97 2.51
N THR A 184 21.87 24.24 3.39
CA THR A 184 22.93 23.27 3.79
C THR A 184 22.60 22.69 5.15
N TRP A 185 22.59 21.37 5.21
CA TRP A 185 22.31 20.60 6.41
C TRP A 185 23.52 19.74 6.75
N VAL A 186 23.91 19.73 8.02
CA VAL A 186 25.12 19.03 8.48
C VAL A 186 24.80 18.22 9.72
N GLY A 187 25.30 17.02 9.77
CA GLY A 187 25.10 16.14 10.93
C GLY A 187 25.77 14.79 10.77
N ALA A 188 25.21 13.79 11.42
CA ALA A 188 25.75 12.44 11.44
C ALA A 188 24.66 11.42 11.09
N ASP A 189 25.12 10.24 10.67
CA ASP A 189 24.32 9.03 10.60
C ASP A 189 24.32 8.35 11.97
N ALA A 190 23.12 7.97 12.45
CA ALA A 190 22.95 7.24 13.70
C ALA A 190 23.24 5.73 13.58
N GLY A 191 23.37 5.21 12.36
CA GLY A 191 23.61 3.79 12.06
C GLY A 191 25.06 3.34 12.19
N GLY A 192 25.98 4.24 12.52
CA GLY A 192 27.35 3.86 12.89
C GLY A 192 28.41 3.89 11.77
N TYR A 193 28.10 4.40 10.59
CA TYR A 193 29.14 4.65 9.56
C TYR A 193 30.08 5.78 9.95
N GLY A 194 29.77 6.49 11.05
CA GLY A 194 30.59 7.55 11.61
C GLY A 194 30.74 8.76 10.66
N GLY A 195 31.43 9.79 11.15
CA GLY A 195 31.77 10.94 10.32
C GLY A 195 30.64 11.93 10.07
N GLN A 196 31.01 13.02 9.38
CA GLN A 196 30.09 14.12 9.10
C GLN A 196 29.45 13.95 7.73
N TRP A 197 28.13 14.11 7.69
CA TRP A 197 27.35 14.16 6.46
C TRP A 197 26.91 15.61 6.19
N THR A 198 26.96 15.99 4.92
CA THR A 198 26.51 17.30 4.46
C THR A 198 25.52 17.12 3.31
N PHE A 199 24.33 17.67 3.45
CA PHE A 199 23.29 17.71 2.43
C PHE A 199 23.13 19.14 1.96
N VAL A 200 23.28 19.40 0.67
CA VAL A 200 23.01 20.69 0.03
C VAL A 200 21.77 20.53 -0.82
N ILE A 201 20.67 21.14 -0.39
CA ILE A 201 19.36 21.03 -1.03
C ILE A 201 19.01 22.35 -1.69
N SER A 202 18.70 22.31 -2.99
CA SER A 202 18.27 23.46 -3.78
C SER A 202 17.10 23.04 -4.67
N LYS A 203 15.90 23.48 -4.33
CA LYS A 203 14.64 23.06 -4.98
C LYS A 203 14.47 21.53 -4.90
N ASP A 204 14.52 20.88 -6.06
CA ASP A 204 14.43 19.44 -6.22
C ASP A 204 15.79 18.74 -6.37
N LYS A 205 16.90 19.48 -6.33
CA LYS A 205 18.25 18.94 -6.43
C LYS A 205 18.89 18.80 -5.06
N VAL A 206 19.67 17.72 -4.91
CA VAL A 206 20.45 17.49 -3.70
C VAL A 206 21.83 16.97 -4.03
N GLU A 207 22.81 17.47 -3.28
CA GLU A 207 24.15 16.90 -3.17
C GLU A 207 24.37 16.43 -1.74
N VAL A 208 24.85 15.21 -1.58
CA VAL A 208 25.18 14.60 -0.31
C VAL A 208 26.64 14.24 -0.30
N LYS A 209 27.35 14.68 0.73
CA LYS A 209 28.76 14.34 0.98
C LYS A 209 28.86 13.68 2.34
N GLY A 210 29.50 12.54 2.38
CA GLY A 210 29.72 11.75 3.59
C GLY A 210 31.21 11.50 3.87
N PRO A 211 31.49 10.70 4.88
CA PRO A 211 32.84 10.24 5.20
C PRO A 211 33.45 9.42 4.05
N GLU A 212 34.77 9.21 4.08
CA GLU A 212 35.48 8.36 3.11
C GLU A 212 35.24 8.72 1.64
N SER A 213 34.99 10.00 1.34
CA SER A 213 34.68 10.49 0.00
C SER A 213 33.31 10.02 -0.56
N ALA A 214 32.41 9.54 0.29
CA ALA A 214 31.05 9.22 -0.13
C ALA A 214 30.37 10.46 -0.73
N TYR A 215 29.86 10.31 -1.94
CA TYR A 215 29.22 11.38 -2.69
C TYR A 215 28.00 10.85 -3.43
N TYR A 216 26.90 11.60 -3.34
CA TYR A 216 25.68 11.35 -4.09
C TYR A 216 25.11 12.68 -4.57
N ALA A 217 24.58 12.71 -5.78
CA ALA A 217 23.82 13.84 -6.30
C ALA A 217 22.68 13.38 -7.18
N GLY A 218 21.60 14.14 -7.17
CA GLY A 218 20.42 13.81 -7.96
C GLY A 218 19.21 14.66 -7.63
N THR A 219 18.04 14.10 -7.89
CA THR A 219 16.74 14.76 -7.72
C THR A 219 15.96 14.19 -6.56
N MET A 220 15.29 15.06 -5.83
CA MET A 220 14.34 14.71 -4.78
C MET A 220 12.90 14.93 -5.24
N ASN A 221 12.04 13.96 -4.98
CA ASN A 221 10.60 14.09 -5.11
C ASN A 221 9.97 14.05 -3.71
N PHE A 222 9.15 15.05 -3.39
CA PHE A 222 8.57 15.23 -2.05
C PHE A 222 7.10 14.85 -2.02
N ASN A 223 6.69 14.06 -1.02
CA ASN A 223 5.30 13.80 -0.70
C ASN A 223 4.98 14.23 0.74
N ASN A 224 4.55 15.48 0.89
CA ASN A 224 4.26 16.10 2.18
C ASN A 224 2.85 15.76 2.71
N ASN A 225 2.03 15.07 1.93
CA ASN A 225 0.68 14.66 2.32
C ASN A 225 0.67 13.36 3.14
N MET A 226 1.83 12.71 3.25
CA MET A 226 1.99 11.49 4.04
C MET A 226 2.44 11.80 5.47
N SER A 227 2.12 10.91 6.39
CA SER A 227 2.63 10.93 7.77
C SER A 227 3.27 9.58 8.08
N PRO A 228 4.61 9.53 8.25
CA PRO A 228 5.57 10.64 8.11
C PRO A 228 5.70 11.15 6.67
N LYS A 229 6.16 12.41 6.51
CA LYS A 229 6.47 13.01 5.20
C LYS A 229 7.52 12.19 4.46
N GLN A 230 7.46 12.14 3.12
CA GLN A 230 8.31 11.25 2.31
C GLN A 230 9.17 12.04 1.33
N ILE A 231 10.36 11.49 1.07
CA ILE A 231 11.28 11.94 0.01
C ILE A 231 11.71 10.73 -0.79
N ASP A 232 11.69 10.84 -2.13
CA ASP A 232 12.31 9.89 -3.03
C ASP A 232 13.55 10.56 -3.62
N PHE A 233 14.72 10.03 -3.34
CA PHE A 233 15.97 10.52 -3.86
C PHE A 233 16.45 9.65 -5.01
N LYS A 234 16.30 10.15 -6.25
CA LYS A 234 16.83 9.50 -7.45
C LYS A 234 18.27 9.90 -7.65
N ILE A 235 19.18 8.94 -7.64
CA ILE A 235 20.62 9.15 -7.75
C ILE A 235 20.99 9.30 -9.21
N GLU A 236 21.58 10.44 -9.56
CA GLU A 236 22.10 10.74 -10.90
C GLU A 236 23.63 10.57 -10.98
N LYS A 237 24.31 10.79 -9.85
CA LYS A 237 25.77 10.65 -9.70
C LYS A 237 26.08 10.15 -8.30
N CYS A 238 27.02 9.24 -8.17
CA CYS A 238 27.57 8.86 -6.85
C CYS A 238 28.96 8.22 -6.97
N SER A 239 29.62 8.07 -5.82
CA SER A 239 30.92 7.39 -5.71
C SER A 239 30.83 5.88 -5.86
N MET A 240 29.63 5.29 -5.77
CA MET A 240 29.35 3.86 -5.98
C MET A 240 28.53 3.67 -7.25
N PRO A 241 29.14 3.29 -8.38
CA PRO A 241 28.47 3.25 -9.70
C PRO A 241 27.21 2.40 -9.76
N GLU A 242 27.11 1.38 -8.94
CA GLU A 242 25.95 0.46 -8.85
C GLU A 242 24.66 1.15 -8.41
N TYR A 243 24.75 2.30 -7.75
CA TYR A 243 23.56 3.06 -7.32
C TYR A 243 23.12 4.14 -8.31
N ILE A 244 23.85 4.35 -9.41
CA ILE A 244 23.47 5.35 -10.42
C ILE A 244 22.19 4.91 -11.13
N GLY A 245 21.16 5.75 -11.10
CA GLY A 245 19.84 5.47 -11.64
C GLY A 245 18.87 4.87 -10.64
N GLU A 246 19.37 4.42 -9.47
CA GLU A 246 18.54 3.88 -8.41
C GLU A 246 17.86 4.99 -7.59
N THR A 247 16.84 4.61 -6.85
CA THR A 247 16.09 5.52 -5.97
C THR A 247 16.17 5.04 -4.53
N SER A 248 16.56 5.92 -3.62
CA SER A 248 16.43 5.71 -2.19
C SER A 248 15.09 6.25 -1.71
N LEU A 249 14.26 5.38 -1.16
CA LEU A 249 12.96 5.74 -0.60
C LEU A 249 13.13 6.17 0.86
N SER A 250 12.69 7.37 1.21
CA SER A 250 12.98 7.94 2.52
C SER A 250 11.74 8.56 3.16
N ILE A 251 11.76 8.67 4.49
CA ILE A 251 10.86 9.51 5.27
C ILE A 251 11.66 10.63 5.93
N TYR A 252 11.01 11.77 6.18
CA TYR A 252 11.66 12.86 6.87
C TYR A 252 10.77 13.56 7.89
N LYS A 253 11.42 14.22 8.85
CA LYS A 253 10.83 15.08 9.84
C LYS A 253 11.67 16.34 9.99
N LEU A 254 11.02 17.51 9.86
CA LEU A 254 11.62 18.83 10.09
C LEU A 254 11.07 19.44 11.38
N GLN A 255 11.94 19.83 12.28
CA GLN A 255 11.59 20.48 13.55
C GLN A 255 12.49 21.71 13.75
N GLY A 256 12.02 22.89 13.35
CA GLY A 256 12.83 24.11 13.32
C GLY A 256 14.05 23.96 12.40
N ASN A 257 15.26 24.01 12.95
CA ASN A 257 16.49 23.82 12.22
C ASN A 257 17.06 22.40 12.28
N LYS A 258 16.28 21.42 12.74
CA LYS A 258 16.68 20.01 12.78
C LYS A 258 15.92 19.21 11.75
N LEU A 259 16.63 18.48 10.90
CA LEU A 259 16.11 17.59 9.87
C LEU A 259 16.53 16.16 10.20
N THR A 260 15.54 15.27 10.36
CA THR A 260 15.79 13.84 10.48
C THR A 260 15.33 13.16 9.19
N ILE A 261 16.18 12.32 8.61
CA ILE A 261 15.87 11.51 7.41
C ILE A 261 16.18 10.05 7.74
N ALA A 262 15.20 9.17 7.50
CA ALA A 262 15.43 7.74 7.46
C ALA A 262 15.34 7.29 6.00
N ALA A 263 16.44 6.79 5.45
CA ALA A 263 16.62 6.47 4.05
C ALA A 263 16.89 4.98 3.85
N SER A 264 16.16 4.34 2.93
CA SER A 264 16.48 2.97 2.52
C SER A 264 17.74 2.95 1.65
N GLU A 265 18.37 1.79 1.56
CA GLU A 265 19.39 1.53 0.56
C GLU A 265 18.85 1.84 -0.85
N PRO A 266 19.65 2.49 -1.72
CA PRO A 266 19.26 2.75 -3.10
C PRO A 266 18.85 1.47 -3.83
N GLY A 267 17.76 1.51 -4.61
CA GLY A 267 17.20 0.35 -5.30
C GLY A 267 16.28 -0.52 -4.44
N SER A 268 16.23 -0.28 -3.13
CA SER A 268 15.27 -0.97 -2.26
C SER A 268 13.84 -0.57 -2.60
N MET A 269 12.93 -1.53 -2.67
CA MET A 269 11.48 -1.27 -2.81
C MET A 269 10.83 -0.95 -1.46
N TYR A 270 11.57 -1.01 -0.36
CA TYR A 270 11.09 -0.74 0.99
C TYR A 270 11.33 0.72 1.36
N ARG A 271 10.29 1.39 1.85
CA ARG A 271 10.38 2.72 2.49
C ARG A 271 10.34 2.55 3.99
N PRO A 272 11.25 3.16 4.76
CA PRO A 272 11.17 3.13 6.21
C PRO A 272 9.82 3.61 6.73
N GLY A 273 9.24 2.91 7.70
CA GLY A 273 8.01 3.32 8.38
C GLY A 273 8.27 4.16 9.62
N PHE A 274 9.48 4.07 10.16
CA PHE A 274 9.90 4.69 11.41
C PHE A 274 11.27 5.35 11.28
N PHE A 275 11.60 6.24 12.23
CA PHE A 275 12.90 6.91 12.31
C PHE A 275 13.87 6.08 13.17
N ASP A 276 14.25 4.92 12.68
CA ASP A 276 15.26 4.06 13.28
C ASP A 276 16.30 3.63 12.24
N SER A 277 17.40 2.99 12.69
CA SER A 277 18.50 2.53 11.83
C SER A 277 18.51 1.01 11.68
N THR A 278 17.37 0.34 11.84
CA THR A 278 17.25 -1.11 11.69
C THR A 278 17.02 -1.50 10.23
N GLY A 279 17.37 -2.74 9.86
CA GLY A 279 17.04 -3.32 8.56
C GLY A 279 17.69 -2.63 7.34
N GLY A 280 18.90 -2.11 7.46
CA GLY A 280 19.61 -1.44 6.35
C GLY A 280 19.16 0.02 6.11
N VAL A 281 18.45 0.60 7.06
CA VAL A 281 18.04 2.00 7.01
C VAL A 281 19.16 2.90 7.54
N MET A 282 19.52 3.92 6.75
CA MET A 282 20.42 4.99 7.21
C MET A 282 19.57 6.10 7.86
N LEU A 283 19.88 6.41 9.12
CA LEU A 283 19.19 7.44 9.90
C LEU A 283 20.06 8.67 10.08
N PHE A 284 19.77 9.74 9.37
CA PHE A 284 20.48 11.00 9.46
C PHE A 284 19.83 11.96 10.44
N SER A 285 20.64 12.54 11.33
CA SER A 285 20.27 13.66 12.20
C SER A 285 21.08 14.89 11.80
N LEU A 286 20.44 15.85 11.18
CA LEU A 286 21.06 16.99 10.54
C LEU A 286 20.59 18.32 11.15
N THR A 287 21.46 19.33 11.15
CA THR A 287 21.15 20.69 11.58
C THR A 287 21.43 21.66 10.44
N LYS A 288 20.54 22.63 10.23
CA LYS A 288 20.71 23.67 9.20
C LYS A 288 21.87 24.59 9.56
N ARG A 289 22.73 24.85 8.59
CA ARG A 289 23.81 25.85 8.68
C ARG A 289 23.35 27.23 8.19
#